data_5a8ed662ac65db6c7dd1c15bd4a9940e
#
_entry.id   5a8ed662ac65db6c7dd1c15bd4a9940e
#
_cell.length_a   1.000
_cell.length_b   1.000
_cell.length_c   1.000
_cell.angle_alpha   90.00
_cell.angle_beta   90.00
_cell.angle_gamma   90.00
#
_symmetry.space_group_name_H-M   'P 1'
#
loop_
_entity.id
_entity.type
_entity.pdbx_description
1 polymer ?
#
loop_
_entity_poly.entity_id
_entity_poly.type
_entity_poly.pdbx_seq_one_letter_code
_entity_poly.pdbx_strand_id
1 'polypeptide(L)'
;MSKGALEGLKVVEMGQLIAGPFAGKTLGEFGADVIKIEAPDGGDPLRNWRLIKDGTSVWWQVQSRNKRSIAIDLRSNEGQAIAKQLIAQADVLIENFRPGTLEGWGMGYDELAKTNPGDRKTSCRERVYSSV
;
A
#
# COMPACT_ATOMS: atom_id res chain seq x y z
N MET A 1 11.88 19.91 -16.43
CA MET A 1 11.72 19.50 -15.03
C MET A 1 12.69 18.39 -14.73
N SER A 2 13.35 18.45 -13.60
CA SER A 2 14.21 17.33 -13.17
C SER A 2 13.33 16.13 -12.84
N LYS A 3 13.71 14.97 -13.34
CA LYS A 3 13.05 13.71 -13.00
C LYS A 3 13.28 13.41 -11.52
N GLY A 4 12.26 12.90 -10.83
CA GLY A 4 12.41 12.43 -9.46
C GLY A 4 13.39 11.25 -9.37
N ALA A 5 14.07 11.09 -8.24
CA ALA A 5 15.05 10.02 -8.06
C ALA A 5 14.46 8.59 -8.24
N LEU A 6 13.14 8.44 -8.00
CA LEU A 6 12.41 7.18 -8.16
C LEU A 6 11.42 7.20 -9.33
N GLU A 7 11.64 8.08 -10.32
CA GLU A 7 10.77 8.12 -11.49
C GLU A 7 10.80 6.79 -12.25
N GLY A 8 9.62 6.27 -12.55
CA GLY A 8 9.44 4.97 -13.18
C GLY A 8 9.23 3.80 -12.21
N LEU A 9 9.52 3.99 -10.92
CA LEU A 9 9.23 2.98 -9.90
C LEU A 9 7.72 2.90 -9.66
N LYS A 10 7.14 1.71 -9.80
CA LYS A 10 5.72 1.44 -9.57
C LYS A 10 5.52 0.79 -8.20
N VAL A 11 4.66 1.39 -7.40
CA VAL A 11 4.39 0.96 -6.03
C VAL A 11 2.90 0.68 -5.85
N VAL A 12 2.57 -0.47 -5.30
CA VAL A 12 1.23 -0.76 -4.76
C VAL A 12 1.29 -0.66 -3.24
N GLU A 13 0.46 0.19 -2.66
CA GLU A 13 0.32 0.36 -1.22
C GLU A 13 -1.02 -0.20 -0.76
N MET A 14 -0.98 -1.22 0.08
CA MET A 14 -2.14 -1.81 0.75
C MET A 14 -2.14 -1.50 2.25
N GLY A 15 -1.11 -0.82 2.74
CA GLY A 15 -0.96 -0.47 4.15
C GLY A 15 -2.00 0.51 4.64
N GLN A 16 -2.26 0.50 5.94
CA GLN A 16 -3.24 1.34 6.60
C GLN A 16 -2.62 2.14 7.75
N LEU A 17 -3.30 3.23 8.13
CA LEU A 17 -2.97 4.13 9.22
C LEU A 17 -1.64 4.86 9.00
N ILE A 18 -0.52 4.39 9.58
CA ILE A 18 0.73 5.17 9.64
C ILE A 18 1.83 4.56 8.78
N ALA A 19 2.30 3.37 9.11
CA ALA A 19 3.55 2.83 8.56
C ALA A 19 3.51 2.65 7.04
N GLY A 20 2.49 1.96 6.52
CA GLY A 20 2.28 1.79 5.08
C GLY A 20 2.08 3.13 4.36
N PRO A 21 1.11 3.97 4.78
CA PRO A 21 0.89 5.27 4.19
C PRO A 21 2.11 6.20 4.22
N PHE A 22 2.89 6.20 5.30
CA PHE A 22 4.12 6.98 5.38
C PHE A 22 5.18 6.50 4.37
N ALA A 23 5.39 5.20 4.27
CA ALA A 23 6.33 4.63 3.30
C ALA A 23 5.91 4.96 1.87
N GLY A 24 4.64 4.75 1.50
CA GLY A 24 4.12 5.07 0.17
C GLY A 24 4.20 6.56 -0.15
N LYS A 25 3.88 7.44 0.81
CA LYS A 25 4.05 8.89 0.66
C LYS A 25 5.51 9.24 0.37
N THR A 26 6.44 8.69 1.14
CA THR A 26 7.87 8.99 0.98
C THR A 26 8.36 8.58 -0.40
N LEU A 27 8.03 7.37 -0.87
CA LEU A 27 8.38 6.94 -2.23
C LEU A 27 7.76 7.85 -3.29
N GLY A 28 6.50 8.24 -3.13
CA GLY A 28 5.81 9.17 -4.03
C GLY A 28 6.43 10.57 -4.06
N GLU A 29 6.92 11.08 -2.92
CA GLU A 29 7.62 12.36 -2.86
C GLU A 29 8.95 12.35 -3.61
N PHE A 30 9.59 11.20 -3.74
CA PHE A 30 10.79 11.01 -4.56
C PHE A 30 10.50 10.62 -6.02
N GLY A 31 9.24 10.60 -6.43
CA GLY A 31 8.84 10.45 -7.84
C GLY A 31 8.30 9.08 -8.24
N ALA A 32 8.13 8.15 -7.30
CA ALA A 32 7.49 6.86 -7.58
C ALA A 32 6.00 7.03 -7.93
N ASP A 33 5.49 6.18 -8.82
CA ASP A 33 4.05 6.07 -9.12
C ASP A 33 3.40 5.14 -8.08
N VAL A 34 2.68 5.73 -7.14
CA VAL A 34 2.09 5.00 -6.01
C VAL A 34 0.58 4.85 -6.20
N ILE A 35 0.10 3.62 -6.25
CA ILE A 35 -1.32 3.28 -6.21
C ILE A 35 -1.65 2.73 -4.82
N LYS A 36 -2.53 3.43 -4.10
CA LYS A 36 -3.06 2.99 -2.82
C LYS A 36 -4.36 2.24 -3.01
N ILE A 37 -4.41 1.00 -2.55
CA ILE A 37 -5.64 0.21 -2.47
C ILE A 37 -6.30 0.47 -1.12
N GLU A 38 -7.57 0.86 -1.16
CA GLU A 38 -8.39 1.16 0.01
C GLU A 38 -9.65 0.31 0.02
N ALA A 39 -10.21 0.07 1.21
CA ALA A 39 -11.52 -0.55 1.32
C ALA A 39 -12.61 0.35 0.71
N PRO A 40 -13.62 -0.20 0.00
CA PRO A 40 -14.72 0.59 -0.54
C PRO A 40 -15.54 1.29 0.56
N ASP A 41 -15.59 0.67 1.73
CA ASP A 41 -16.33 1.18 2.88
C ASP A 41 -15.41 2.07 3.74
N GLY A 42 -15.48 3.37 3.48
CA GLY A 42 -14.78 4.40 4.24
C GLY A 42 -13.28 4.57 3.99
N GLY A 43 -12.67 3.73 3.17
CA GLY A 43 -11.24 3.83 2.83
C GLY A 43 -10.29 3.47 3.97
N ASP A 44 -9.12 4.06 3.97
CA ASP A 44 -8.15 3.92 5.05
C ASP A 44 -8.69 4.57 6.34
N PRO A 45 -8.65 3.89 7.51
CA PRO A 45 -9.02 4.50 8.79
C PRO A 45 -8.33 5.84 9.08
N LEU A 46 -7.17 6.09 8.47
CA LEU A 46 -6.45 7.36 8.57
C LEU A 46 -7.28 8.55 8.07
N ARG A 47 -8.26 8.33 7.18
CA ARG A 47 -9.16 9.39 6.67
C ARG A 47 -9.97 10.05 7.77
N ASN A 48 -10.24 9.36 8.87
CA ASN A 48 -11.03 9.82 10.00
C ASN A 48 -10.23 9.86 11.31
N TRP A 49 -8.90 9.90 11.23
CA TRP A 49 -8.05 9.75 12.39
C TRP A 49 -7.58 11.08 12.96
N ARG A 50 -7.64 11.20 14.30
CA ARG A 50 -7.20 12.36 15.09
C ARG A 50 -7.89 13.66 14.70
N LEU A 51 -7.12 14.72 14.39
CA LEU A 51 -7.67 16.05 14.11
C LEU A 51 -8.35 16.09 12.76
N ILE A 52 -9.65 16.40 12.77
CA ILE A 52 -10.45 16.62 11.57
C ILE A 52 -10.58 18.12 11.34
N LYS A 53 -10.22 18.58 10.15
CA LYS A 53 -10.41 19.95 9.69
C LYS A 53 -11.13 19.92 8.36
N ASP A 54 -12.22 20.70 8.28
CA ASP A 54 -13.05 20.78 7.07
C ASP A 54 -13.49 19.39 6.53
N GLY A 55 -13.88 18.50 7.46
CA GLY A 55 -14.34 17.15 7.12
C GLY A 55 -13.25 16.14 6.75
N THR A 56 -11.98 16.50 6.87
CA THR A 56 -10.86 15.62 6.49
C THR A 56 -9.81 15.55 7.60
N SER A 57 -9.26 14.36 7.82
CA SER A 57 -8.12 14.19 8.71
C SER A 57 -6.90 14.96 8.21
N VAL A 58 -6.31 15.77 9.08
CA VAL A 58 -5.04 16.47 8.79
C VAL A 58 -3.92 15.47 8.48
N TRP A 59 -3.92 14.33 9.16
CA TRP A 59 -2.97 13.24 8.86
C TRP A 59 -3.18 12.65 7.48
N TRP A 60 -4.43 12.45 7.07
CA TRP A 60 -4.73 11.98 5.73
C TRP A 60 -4.24 12.93 4.65
N GLN A 61 -4.45 14.23 4.81
CA GLN A 61 -3.97 15.25 3.87
C GLN A 61 -2.46 15.18 3.63
N VAL A 62 -1.69 14.86 4.67
CA VAL A 62 -0.23 14.71 4.57
C VAL A 62 0.14 13.37 3.95
N GLN A 63 -0.44 12.27 4.43
CA GLN A 63 -0.03 10.91 4.04
C GLN A 63 -0.56 10.45 2.68
N SER A 64 -1.60 11.10 2.15
CA SER A 64 -2.17 10.76 0.83
C SER A 64 -1.48 11.43 -0.35
N ARG A 65 -0.56 12.35 -0.10
CA ARG A 65 0.11 13.11 -1.16
C ARG A 65 0.84 12.23 -2.15
N ASN A 66 0.78 12.62 -3.43
CA ASN A 66 1.44 11.95 -4.55
C ASN A 66 1.02 10.49 -4.76
N LYS A 67 -0.21 10.15 -4.35
CA LYS A 67 -0.78 8.81 -4.54
C LYS A 67 -2.05 8.89 -5.40
N ARG A 68 -2.26 7.87 -6.19
CA ARG A 68 -3.55 7.55 -6.76
C ARG A 68 -4.25 6.54 -5.86
N SER A 69 -5.55 6.66 -5.66
CA SER A 69 -6.32 5.74 -4.83
C SER A 69 -7.29 4.93 -5.69
N ILE A 70 -7.45 3.67 -5.35
CA ILE A 70 -8.47 2.78 -5.90
C ILE A 70 -9.16 2.04 -4.76
N ALA A 71 -10.51 1.99 -4.82
CA ALA A 71 -11.30 1.26 -3.85
C ALA A 71 -11.49 -0.19 -4.32
N ILE A 72 -11.00 -1.16 -3.54
CA ILE A 72 -11.11 -2.60 -3.82
C ILE A 72 -11.47 -3.34 -2.54
N ASP A 73 -12.51 -4.16 -2.57
CA ASP A 73 -12.81 -5.07 -1.46
C ASP A 73 -11.90 -6.30 -1.53
N LEU A 74 -10.83 -6.28 -0.75
CA LEU A 74 -9.86 -7.39 -0.66
C LEU A 74 -10.41 -8.65 0.03
N ARG A 75 -11.62 -8.59 0.57
CA ARG A 75 -12.31 -9.78 1.12
C ARG A 75 -13.03 -10.56 0.02
N SER A 76 -13.28 -9.95 -1.13
CA SER A 76 -13.90 -10.60 -2.28
C SER A 76 -12.87 -11.26 -3.21
N ASN A 77 -13.24 -12.34 -3.86
CA ASN A 77 -12.38 -13.02 -4.84
C ASN A 77 -12.07 -12.10 -6.04
N GLU A 78 -13.04 -11.33 -6.48
CA GLU A 78 -12.91 -10.37 -7.57
C GLU A 78 -11.92 -9.25 -7.21
N GLY A 79 -12.04 -8.69 -6.00
CA GLY A 79 -11.12 -7.67 -5.51
C GLY A 79 -9.69 -8.20 -5.37
N GLN A 80 -9.53 -9.41 -4.86
CA GLN A 80 -8.21 -10.07 -4.78
C GLN A 80 -7.61 -10.29 -6.17
N ALA A 81 -8.41 -10.69 -7.16
CA ALA A 81 -7.94 -10.88 -8.53
C ALA A 81 -7.43 -9.56 -9.14
N ILE A 82 -8.15 -8.45 -8.93
CA ILE A 82 -7.75 -7.13 -9.40
C ILE A 82 -6.47 -6.68 -8.68
N ALA A 83 -6.39 -6.84 -7.37
CA ALA A 83 -5.20 -6.49 -6.59
C ALA A 83 -3.95 -7.27 -7.07
N LYS A 84 -4.08 -8.57 -7.32
CA LYS A 84 -2.99 -9.40 -7.88
C LYS A 84 -2.51 -8.89 -9.23
N GLN A 85 -3.41 -8.44 -10.11
CA GLN A 85 -3.04 -7.86 -11.41
C GLN A 85 -2.24 -6.56 -11.26
N LEU A 86 -2.62 -5.70 -10.30
CA LEU A 86 -1.87 -4.49 -9.99
C LEU A 86 -0.49 -4.80 -9.42
N ILE A 87 -0.42 -5.74 -8.48
CA ILE A 87 0.84 -6.16 -7.85
C ILE A 87 1.79 -6.80 -8.87
N ALA A 88 1.27 -7.58 -9.82
CA ALA A 88 2.09 -8.20 -10.86
C ALA A 88 2.81 -7.18 -11.76
N GLN A 89 2.35 -5.94 -11.80
CA GLN A 89 2.94 -4.84 -12.57
C GLN A 89 3.77 -3.87 -11.70
N ALA A 90 3.83 -4.11 -10.40
CA ALA A 90 4.53 -3.26 -9.45
C ALA A 90 5.95 -3.74 -9.18
N ASP A 91 6.85 -2.81 -8.88
CA ASP A 91 8.21 -3.10 -8.44
C ASP A 91 8.28 -3.26 -6.91
N VAL A 92 7.33 -2.66 -6.19
CA VAL A 92 7.26 -2.68 -4.73
C VAL A 92 5.83 -2.85 -4.25
N LEU A 93 5.60 -3.78 -3.33
CA LEU A 93 4.37 -3.90 -2.56
C LEU A 93 4.61 -3.47 -1.12
N ILE A 94 3.80 -2.50 -0.64
CA ILE A 94 3.80 -2.04 0.76
C ILE A 94 2.54 -2.56 1.44
N GLU A 95 2.73 -3.27 2.55
CA GLU A 95 1.62 -3.72 3.39
C GLU A 95 2.02 -3.66 4.89
N ASN A 96 1.06 -3.54 5.77
CA ASN A 96 1.26 -3.62 7.22
C ASN A 96 0.06 -4.31 7.90
N PHE A 97 -0.50 -5.29 7.24
CA PHE A 97 -1.56 -6.14 7.80
C PHE A 97 -1.00 -7.08 8.88
N ARG A 98 -1.90 -7.68 9.62
CA ARG A 98 -1.54 -8.74 10.57
C ARG A 98 -0.95 -9.94 9.82
N PRO A 99 0.06 -10.63 10.40
CA PRO A 99 0.58 -11.86 9.82
C PRO A 99 -0.55 -12.84 9.46
N GLY A 100 -0.45 -13.49 8.33
CA GLY A 100 -1.45 -14.42 7.82
C GLY A 100 -2.60 -13.77 7.02
N THR A 101 -2.75 -12.44 7.04
CA THR A 101 -3.84 -11.78 6.30
C THR A 101 -3.65 -11.89 4.78
N LEU A 102 -2.48 -11.55 4.27
CA LEU A 102 -2.18 -11.66 2.84
C LEU A 102 -2.15 -13.12 2.38
N GLU A 103 -1.60 -13.99 3.18
CA GLU A 103 -1.60 -15.43 2.92
C GLU A 103 -3.01 -15.98 2.80
N GLY A 104 -3.92 -15.56 3.70
CA GLY A 104 -5.34 -15.92 3.66
C GLY A 104 -6.07 -15.43 2.40
N TRP A 105 -5.57 -14.38 1.77
CA TRP A 105 -6.07 -13.87 0.48
C TRP A 105 -5.32 -14.43 -0.74
N GLY A 106 -4.42 -15.38 -0.53
CA GLY A 106 -3.58 -15.93 -1.61
C GLY A 106 -2.64 -14.89 -2.23
N MET A 107 -2.23 -13.90 -1.42
CA MET A 107 -1.29 -12.83 -1.79
C MET A 107 -0.06 -12.83 -0.87
N GLY A 108 0.25 -13.97 -0.26
CA GLY A 108 1.49 -14.13 0.47
C GLY A 108 2.71 -14.02 -0.45
N TYR A 109 3.89 -13.76 0.14
CA TYR A 109 5.12 -13.55 -0.63
C TYR A 109 5.41 -14.69 -1.61
N ASP A 110 5.30 -15.94 -1.16
CA ASP A 110 5.61 -17.11 -1.99
C ASP A 110 4.70 -17.23 -3.22
N GLU A 111 3.44 -16.80 -3.10
CA GLU A 111 2.49 -16.78 -4.23
C GLU A 111 2.80 -15.63 -5.18
N LEU A 112 3.06 -14.44 -4.67
CA LEU A 112 3.37 -13.26 -5.48
C LEU A 112 4.70 -13.39 -6.20
N ALA A 113 5.72 -13.97 -5.56
CA ALA A 113 7.04 -14.21 -6.15
C ALA A 113 7.00 -15.14 -7.37
N LYS A 114 5.99 -16.00 -7.49
CA LYS A 114 5.80 -16.86 -8.67
C LYS A 114 5.44 -16.05 -9.93
N THR A 115 4.70 -14.98 -9.75
CA THR A 115 4.21 -14.14 -10.86
C THR A 115 5.05 -12.88 -11.07
N ASN A 116 5.75 -12.43 -10.05
CA ASN A 116 6.61 -11.25 -10.09
C ASN A 116 7.89 -11.49 -9.28
N PRO A 117 8.89 -12.22 -9.83
CA PRO A 117 10.12 -12.56 -9.10
C PRO A 117 11.02 -11.34 -8.81
N GLY A 118 10.75 -10.20 -9.47
CA GLY A 118 11.44 -8.93 -9.21
C GLY A 118 10.84 -8.11 -8.08
N ASP A 119 9.68 -8.51 -7.56
CA ASP A 119 9.01 -7.80 -6.48
C ASP A 119 9.83 -7.85 -5.19
N ARG A 120 10.06 -6.68 -4.63
CA ARG A 120 10.69 -6.53 -3.32
C ARG A 120 9.61 -6.23 -2.29
N LYS A 121 9.09 -7.28 -1.67
CA LYS A 121 8.16 -7.13 -0.57
C LYS A 121 8.80 -6.33 0.57
N THR A 122 8.16 -5.24 0.94
CA THR A 122 8.49 -4.50 2.16
C THR A 122 7.31 -4.61 3.11
N SER A 123 7.35 -5.61 3.99
CA SER A 123 6.46 -5.69 5.14
C SER A 123 7.09 -4.93 6.31
N CYS A 124 6.43 -3.88 6.75
CA CYS A 124 6.87 -3.12 7.91
C CYS A 124 6.79 -3.93 9.22
N ARG A 125 6.12 -5.08 9.21
CA ARG A 125 5.78 -5.82 10.42
C ARG A 125 6.72 -7.00 10.72
N GLU A 126 7.28 -7.64 9.73
CA GLU A 126 8.20 -8.76 9.94
C GLU A 126 9.51 -8.35 10.62
N ARG A 127 9.91 -7.09 10.48
CA ARG A 127 11.12 -6.57 11.12
C ARG A 127 10.95 -6.26 12.62
N VAL A 128 9.71 -6.06 13.08
CA VAL A 128 9.43 -5.71 14.48
C VAL A 128 9.28 -6.94 15.36
N TYR A 129 8.88 -8.08 14.79
CA TYR A 129 8.64 -9.31 15.55
C TYR A 129 9.73 -10.37 15.46
N SER A 130 10.73 -10.21 14.59
CA SER A 130 11.89 -11.12 14.52
C SER A 130 13.00 -10.77 15.52
N SER A 131 12.78 -9.77 16.37
CA SER A 131 13.76 -9.31 17.38
C SER A 131 13.28 -9.52 18.83
N VAL A 132 12.34 -10.45 19.06
CA VAL A 132 11.95 -10.87 20.42
C VAL A 132 12.16 -12.36 20.57
#